data_37021e590fdb82e5322c08df4b16eb9f
#
_entry.id   37021e590fdb82e5322c08df4b16eb9f
#
_cell.length_a   1.000
_cell.length_b   1.000
_cell.length_c   1.000
_cell.angle_alpha   90.00
_cell.angle_beta   90.00
_cell.angle_gamma   90.00
#
_symmetry.space_group_name_H-M   'P 1'
#
loop_
_entity.id
_entity.type
_entity.pdbx_description
1 polymer ?
#
loop_
_entity_poly.entity_id
_entity_poly.type
_entity_poly.pdbx_seq_one_letter_code
_entity_poly.pdbx_strand_id
1 'polypeptide(L)'
;MNREKKIKLFLGSAYILIVFVFLLIFFNNFSFQDFSSYELIRQNREALDNIKNSNIFLSSIIFLIGTIVWVLLLGFGSPVFLVGGFIFGKWLGTFLVVFGLSIGATLLYMFANYFFKDLVEEKFSSRFSNFSEKFKKNELVFF
;
A
#
# COMPACT_ATOMS: atom_id res chain seq x y z
N MET A 1 17.80 18.35 -18.88
CA MET A 1 16.70 17.62 -18.19
C MET A 1 15.40 18.19 -18.66
N ASN A 2 14.58 17.40 -19.39
CA ASN A 2 13.33 17.86 -20.00
C ASN A 2 12.31 18.29 -18.94
N ARG A 3 11.49 19.28 -19.28
CA ARG A 3 10.45 19.85 -18.38
C ARG A 3 9.54 18.77 -17.78
N GLU A 4 9.20 17.75 -18.56
CA GLU A 4 8.40 16.61 -18.12
C GLU A 4 9.10 15.77 -17.02
N LYS A 5 10.40 15.51 -17.16
CA LYS A 5 11.18 14.78 -16.14
C LYS A 5 11.23 15.54 -14.81
N LYS A 6 11.33 16.89 -14.87
CA LYS A 6 11.30 17.72 -13.65
C LYS A 6 9.96 17.66 -12.94
N ILE A 7 8.85 17.69 -13.69
CA ILE A 7 7.50 17.61 -13.13
C ILE A 7 7.26 16.23 -12.49
N LYS A 8 7.64 15.13 -13.16
CA LYS A 8 7.53 13.77 -12.61
C LYS A 8 8.34 13.63 -11.33
N LEU A 9 9.58 14.12 -11.33
CA LEU A 9 10.44 14.11 -10.15
C LEU A 9 9.85 14.91 -8.99
N PHE A 10 9.32 16.09 -9.27
CA PHE A 10 8.69 16.95 -8.27
C PHE A 10 7.45 16.28 -7.66
N LEU A 11 6.57 15.72 -8.49
CA LEU A 11 5.39 15.01 -8.02
C LEU A 11 5.74 13.74 -7.23
N GLY A 12 6.72 12.97 -7.69
CA GLY A 12 7.21 11.78 -6.98
C GLY A 12 7.82 12.13 -5.62
N SER A 13 8.65 13.20 -5.57
CA SER A 13 9.23 13.66 -4.30
C SER A 13 8.19 14.24 -3.33
N ALA A 14 7.20 14.95 -3.85
CA ALA A 14 6.07 15.44 -3.06
C ALA A 14 5.27 14.29 -2.44
N TYR A 15 4.99 13.22 -3.21
CA TYR A 15 4.33 12.03 -2.70
C TYR A 15 5.15 11.36 -1.58
N ILE A 16 6.45 11.15 -1.79
CA ILE A 16 7.34 10.58 -0.76
C ILE A 16 7.32 11.45 0.51
N LEU A 17 7.34 12.77 0.36
CA LEU A 17 7.30 13.69 1.48
C LEU A 17 5.97 13.59 2.24
N ILE A 18 4.84 13.53 1.52
CA ILE A 18 3.52 13.34 2.13
C ILE A 18 3.46 12.02 2.89
N VAL A 19 3.91 10.92 2.29
CA VAL A 19 3.98 9.61 2.94
C VAL A 19 4.89 9.65 4.15
N PHE A 20 6.04 10.29 4.06
CA PHE A 20 6.99 10.42 5.17
C PHE A 20 6.41 11.22 6.34
N VAL A 21 5.78 12.37 6.06
CA VAL A 21 5.10 13.18 7.09
C VAL A 21 3.94 12.39 7.71
N PHE A 22 3.16 11.71 6.89
CA PHE A 22 2.08 10.84 7.38
C PHE A 22 2.61 9.74 8.30
N LEU A 23 3.71 9.07 7.91
CA LEU A 23 4.36 8.06 8.74
C LEU A 23 4.88 8.64 10.05
N LEU A 24 5.50 9.82 10.04
CA LEU A 24 5.97 10.46 11.27
C LEU A 24 4.81 10.76 12.23
N ILE A 25 3.71 11.34 11.72
CA ILE A 25 2.51 11.61 12.51
C ILE A 25 1.92 10.30 13.05
N PHE A 26 1.87 9.29 12.19
CA PHE A 26 1.33 7.99 12.51
C PHE A 26 2.13 7.31 13.64
N PHE A 27 3.46 7.21 13.50
CA PHE A 27 4.32 6.61 14.52
C PHE A 27 4.44 7.42 15.80
N ASN A 28 4.23 8.73 15.74
CA ASN A 28 4.22 9.55 16.92
C ASN A 28 2.95 9.39 17.76
N ASN A 29 1.82 9.05 17.12
CA ASN A 29 0.53 8.91 17.79
C ASN A 29 0.14 7.45 18.05
N PHE A 30 0.74 6.49 17.33
CA PHE A 30 0.38 5.07 17.40
C PHE A 30 1.62 4.19 17.54
N SER A 31 1.57 3.25 18.48
CA SER A 31 2.63 2.25 18.64
C SER A 31 2.38 1.08 17.67
N PHE A 32 3.43 0.50 17.12
CA PHE A 32 3.34 -0.67 16.22
C PHE A 32 2.58 -1.85 16.85
N GLN A 33 2.66 -1.98 18.18
CA GLN A 33 1.98 -3.04 18.92
C GLN A 33 0.46 -2.86 18.90
N ASP A 34 -0.04 -1.62 18.84
CA ASP A 34 -1.47 -1.34 18.84
C ASP A 34 -2.15 -1.76 17.53
N PHE A 35 -1.43 -1.72 16.40
CA PHE A 35 -1.96 -2.03 15.07
C PHE A 35 -2.06 -3.51 14.73
N SER A 36 -1.20 -4.34 15.30
CA SER A 36 -1.24 -5.78 15.10
C SER A 36 -2.03 -6.49 16.19
N SER A 37 -2.53 -5.75 17.17
CA SER A 37 -3.20 -6.29 18.33
C SER A 37 -4.72 -6.24 18.20
N TYR A 38 -5.36 -7.31 18.62
CA TYR A 38 -6.81 -7.38 18.88
C TYR A 38 -7.31 -6.24 19.79
N GLU A 39 -6.41 -5.60 20.50
CA GLU A 39 -6.66 -4.47 21.41
C GLU A 39 -7.25 -3.25 20.68
N LEU A 40 -6.83 -2.97 19.45
CA LEU A 40 -7.38 -1.87 18.64
C LEU A 40 -8.87 -2.06 18.34
N ILE A 41 -9.26 -3.30 18.03
CA ILE A 41 -10.67 -3.67 17.84
C ILE A 41 -11.44 -3.55 19.15
N ARG A 42 -10.85 -4.01 20.27
CA ARG A 42 -11.45 -3.99 21.58
C ARG A 42 -11.72 -2.57 22.08
N GLN A 43 -10.75 -1.66 21.92
CA GLN A 43 -10.88 -0.26 22.33
C GLN A 43 -11.91 0.51 21.50
N ASN A 44 -12.04 0.18 20.20
CA ASN A 44 -12.96 0.86 19.29
C ASN A 44 -14.22 0.05 18.98
N ARG A 45 -14.56 -0.92 19.83
CA ARG A 45 -15.67 -1.86 19.60
C ARG A 45 -17.00 -1.17 19.34
N GLU A 46 -17.35 -0.16 20.12
CA GLU A 46 -18.61 0.55 19.98
C GLU A 46 -18.70 1.31 18.64
N ALA A 47 -17.61 1.95 18.22
CA ALA A 47 -17.55 2.62 16.92
C ALA A 47 -17.68 1.61 15.77
N LEU A 48 -17.02 0.47 15.87
CA LEU A 48 -17.07 -0.61 14.87
C LEU A 48 -18.46 -1.29 14.82
N ASP A 49 -19.10 -1.50 15.97
CA ASP A 49 -20.45 -2.05 16.04
C ASP A 49 -21.48 -1.06 15.45
N ASN A 50 -21.32 0.24 15.65
CA ASN A 50 -22.15 1.25 15.01
C ASN A 50 -22.03 1.22 13.47
N ILE A 51 -20.81 1.05 12.95
CA ILE A 51 -20.58 0.89 11.51
C ILE A 51 -21.22 -0.40 10.99
N LYS A 52 -21.11 -1.50 11.73
CA LYS A 52 -21.70 -2.79 11.39
C LYS A 52 -23.23 -2.73 11.33
N ASN A 53 -23.86 -1.98 12.26
CA ASN A 53 -25.30 -1.83 12.34
C ASN A 53 -25.86 -0.76 11.39
N SER A 54 -25.01 0.01 10.73
CA SER A 54 -25.40 0.98 9.70
C SER A 54 -25.70 0.28 8.36
N ASN A 55 -25.98 1.07 7.33
CA ASN A 55 -26.22 0.53 6.00
C ASN A 55 -24.96 -0.21 5.49
N ILE A 56 -25.03 -1.56 5.45
CA ILE A 56 -23.92 -2.44 5.09
C ILE A 56 -23.33 -2.13 3.72
N PHE A 57 -24.15 -1.68 2.79
CA PHE A 57 -23.70 -1.32 1.44
C PHE A 57 -22.84 -0.07 1.47
N LEU A 58 -23.29 0.97 2.16
CA LEU A 58 -22.53 2.22 2.30
C LEU A 58 -21.24 2.00 3.07
N SER A 59 -21.29 1.24 4.16
CA SER A 59 -20.11 0.87 4.95
C SER A 59 -19.09 0.07 4.15
N SER A 60 -19.54 -0.82 3.27
CA SER A 60 -18.66 -1.58 2.37
C SER A 60 -17.92 -0.69 1.39
N ILE A 61 -18.59 0.29 0.81
CA ILE A 61 -17.97 1.25 -0.12
C ILE A 61 -16.94 2.12 0.60
N ILE A 62 -17.30 2.67 1.75
CA ILE A 62 -16.39 3.50 2.56
C ILE A 62 -15.16 2.69 2.99
N PHE A 63 -15.36 1.46 3.44
CA PHE A 63 -14.28 0.56 3.82
C PHE A 63 -13.36 0.24 2.65
N LEU A 64 -13.92 -0.03 1.47
CA LEU A 64 -13.15 -0.33 0.27
C LEU A 64 -12.29 0.86 -0.17
N ILE A 65 -12.86 2.07 -0.19
CA ILE A 65 -12.13 3.30 -0.49
C ILE A 65 -11.03 3.53 0.56
N GLY A 66 -11.37 3.38 1.85
CA GLY A 66 -10.40 3.50 2.95
C GLY A 66 -9.25 2.52 2.83
N THR A 67 -9.53 1.28 2.44
CA THR A 67 -8.51 0.25 2.18
C THR A 67 -7.57 0.64 1.06
N ILE A 68 -8.11 1.14 -0.06
CA ILE A 68 -7.30 1.58 -1.21
C ILE A 68 -6.37 2.72 -0.79
N VAL A 69 -6.91 3.74 -0.11
CA VAL A 69 -6.12 4.88 0.39
C VAL A 69 -5.06 4.42 1.38
N TRP A 70 -5.42 3.51 2.29
CA TRP A 70 -4.49 2.94 3.27
C TRP A 70 -3.31 2.25 2.59
N VAL A 71 -3.56 1.42 1.58
CA VAL A 71 -2.51 0.73 0.82
C VAL A 71 -1.63 1.71 0.06
N LEU A 72 -2.22 2.74 -0.54
CA LEU A 72 -1.45 3.78 -1.24
C LEU A 72 -0.50 4.53 -0.30
N LEU A 73 -0.89 4.77 0.96
CA LEU A 73 -0.08 5.51 1.92
C LEU A 73 0.95 4.64 2.64
N LEU A 74 0.56 3.46 3.07
CA LEU A 74 1.35 2.60 3.98
C LEU A 74 1.92 1.35 3.31
N GLY A 75 1.30 0.87 2.24
CA GLY A 75 1.76 -0.29 1.49
C GLY A 75 1.56 -1.65 2.18
N PHE A 76 0.93 -1.71 3.36
CA PHE A 76 0.66 -2.96 4.07
C PHE A 76 -0.80 -3.11 4.51
N GLY A 77 -1.29 -4.36 4.58
CA GLY A 77 -2.70 -4.66 4.75
C GLY A 77 -3.10 -5.26 6.09
N SER A 78 -2.15 -5.48 7.03
CA SER A 78 -2.44 -6.21 8.28
C SER A 78 -3.62 -5.65 9.09
N PRO A 79 -3.75 -4.35 9.38
CA PRO A 79 -4.90 -3.83 10.12
C PRO A 79 -6.21 -3.95 9.36
N VAL A 80 -6.15 -3.86 8.03
CA VAL A 80 -7.34 -3.94 7.16
C VAL A 80 -8.00 -5.30 7.25
N PHE A 81 -7.20 -6.39 7.33
CA PHE A 81 -7.73 -7.75 7.52
C PHE A 81 -8.51 -7.89 8.83
N LEU A 82 -7.98 -7.35 9.92
CA LEU A 82 -8.61 -7.41 11.22
C LEU A 82 -9.93 -6.64 11.25
N VAL A 83 -9.90 -5.39 10.79
CA VAL A 83 -11.08 -4.51 10.76
C VAL A 83 -12.14 -5.05 9.81
N GLY A 84 -11.76 -5.47 8.61
CA GLY A 84 -12.67 -6.03 7.63
C GLY A 84 -13.35 -7.32 8.09
N GLY A 85 -12.55 -8.21 8.69
CA GLY A 85 -13.07 -9.45 9.26
C GLY A 85 -14.04 -9.23 10.42
N PHE A 86 -13.78 -8.24 11.27
CA PHE A 86 -14.63 -7.91 12.40
C PHE A 86 -15.96 -7.26 11.97
N ILE A 87 -15.92 -6.25 11.10
CA ILE A 87 -17.10 -5.50 10.67
C ILE A 87 -18.00 -6.36 9.76
N PHE A 88 -17.41 -6.93 8.72
CA PHE A 88 -18.16 -7.59 7.64
C PHE A 88 -18.19 -9.13 7.75
N GLY A 89 -17.47 -9.69 8.74
CA GLY A 89 -17.38 -11.12 8.94
C GLY A 89 -16.47 -11.81 7.89
N LYS A 90 -16.38 -13.15 7.99
CA LYS A 90 -15.40 -13.91 7.22
C LYS A 90 -15.60 -13.87 5.70
N TRP A 91 -16.83 -13.93 5.21
CA TRP A 91 -17.08 -14.00 3.77
C TRP A 91 -16.99 -12.63 3.09
N LEU A 92 -17.85 -11.70 3.52
CA LEU A 92 -17.94 -10.38 2.92
C LEU A 92 -16.69 -9.55 3.25
N GLY A 93 -16.17 -9.67 4.47
CA GLY A 93 -14.92 -9.04 4.89
C GLY A 93 -13.73 -9.50 4.05
N THR A 94 -13.57 -10.81 3.83
CA THR A 94 -12.48 -11.33 2.99
C THR A 94 -12.60 -10.82 1.56
N PHE A 95 -13.81 -10.83 1.00
CA PHE A 95 -14.05 -10.33 -0.36
C PHE A 95 -13.66 -8.85 -0.49
N LEU A 96 -14.16 -7.99 0.39
CA LEU A 96 -13.87 -6.56 0.38
C LEU A 96 -12.37 -6.27 0.57
N VAL A 97 -11.73 -6.97 1.51
CA VAL A 97 -10.30 -6.79 1.78
C VAL A 97 -9.46 -7.22 0.58
N VAL A 98 -9.71 -8.40 0.00
CA VAL A 98 -8.95 -8.88 -1.16
C VAL A 98 -9.09 -7.92 -2.34
N PHE A 99 -10.31 -7.49 -2.67
CA PHE A 99 -10.54 -6.53 -3.74
C PHE A 99 -9.89 -5.18 -3.45
N GLY A 100 -10.08 -4.63 -2.25
CA GLY A 100 -9.50 -3.35 -1.85
C GLY A 100 -7.97 -3.36 -1.90
N LEU A 101 -7.34 -4.40 -1.37
CA LEU A 101 -5.88 -4.56 -1.40
C LEU A 101 -5.37 -4.75 -2.84
N SER A 102 -6.06 -5.53 -3.66
CA SER A 102 -5.66 -5.76 -5.06
C SER A 102 -5.71 -4.48 -5.87
N ILE A 103 -6.78 -3.71 -5.76
CA ILE A 103 -6.93 -2.42 -6.42
C ILE A 103 -5.88 -1.43 -5.89
N GLY A 104 -5.72 -1.32 -4.57
CA GLY A 104 -4.74 -0.46 -3.93
C GLY A 104 -3.31 -0.77 -4.35
N ALA A 105 -2.93 -2.05 -4.36
CA ALA A 105 -1.60 -2.49 -4.80
C ALA A 105 -1.36 -2.22 -6.31
N THR A 106 -2.37 -2.43 -7.15
CA THR A 106 -2.30 -2.12 -8.58
C THR A 106 -2.08 -0.63 -8.82
N LEU A 107 -2.85 0.22 -8.14
CA LEU A 107 -2.71 1.67 -8.23
C LEU A 107 -1.33 2.12 -7.71
N LEU A 108 -0.86 1.57 -6.59
CA LEU A 108 0.46 1.85 -6.06
C LEU A 108 1.57 1.48 -7.05
N TYR A 109 1.45 0.29 -7.68
CA TYR A 109 2.38 -0.15 -8.70
C TYR A 109 2.37 0.77 -9.93
N MET A 110 1.19 1.14 -10.43
CA MET A 110 1.07 2.05 -11.57
C MET A 110 1.69 3.41 -11.25
N PHE A 111 1.44 3.93 -10.06
CA PHE A 111 2.02 5.17 -9.58
C PHE A 111 3.54 5.07 -9.51
N ALA A 112 4.06 4.05 -8.86
CA ALA A 112 5.49 3.82 -8.72
C ALA A 112 6.17 3.66 -10.10
N ASN A 113 5.58 2.88 -10.99
CA ASN A 113 6.09 2.69 -12.34
C ASN A 113 6.10 3.99 -13.16
N TYR A 114 5.05 4.80 -13.07
CA TYR A 114 4.96 6.05 -13.82
C TYR A 114 5.99 7.10 -13.35
N PHE A 115 6.19 7.22 -12.03
CA PHE A 115 7.03 8.28 -11.47
C PHE A 115 8.50 7.86 -11.30
N PHE A 116 8.77 6.59 -10.99
CA PHE A 116 10.11 6.14 -10.61
C PHE A 116 10.82 5.28 -11.65
N LYS A 117 10.10 4.79 -12.69
CA LYS A 117 10.71 3.94 -13.73
C LYS A 117 11.95 4.59 -14.34
N ASP A 118 11.81 5.83 -14.82
CA ASP A 118 12.90 6.55 -15.49
C ASP A 118 14.11 6.76 -14.57
N LEU A 119 13.87 6.96 -13.26
CA LEU A 119 14.91 7.13 -12.26
C LEU A 119 15.64 5.82 -11.94
N VAL A 120 14.89 4.74 -11.85
CA VAL A 120 15.44 3.41 -11.59
C VAL A 120 16.25 2.94 -12.80
N GLU A 121 15.74 3.11 -14.02
CA GLU A 121 16.44 2.76 -15.24
C GLU A 121 17.75 3.57 -15.39
N GLU A 122 17.72 4.89 -15.15
CA GLU A 122 18.90 5.75 -15.27
C GLU A 122 19.99 5.43 -14.23
N LYS A 123 19.58 5.11 -12.99
CA LYS A 123 20.51 4.87 -11.89
C LYS A 123 21.01 3.43 -11.78
N PHE A 124 20.22 2.48 -12.25
CA PHE A 124 20.48 1.06 -12.08
C PHE A 124 20.73 0.30 -13.39
N SER A 125 20.52 0.92 -14.56
CA SER A 125 20.75 0.26 -15.87
C SER A 125 22.18 -0.26 -16.01
N SER A 126 23.16 0.49 -15.53
CA SER A 126 24.57 0.08 -15.56
C SER A 126 24.88 -1.09 -14.62
N ARG A 127 24.16 -1.22 -13.50
CA ARG A 127 24.31 -2.35 -12.57
C ARG A 127 23.52 -3.58 -13.03
N PHE A 128 22.34 -3.36 -13.63
CA PHE A 128 21.51 -4.44 -14.14
C PHE A 128 22.06 -5.07 -15.43
N SER A 129 22.72 -4.29 -16.31
CA SER A 129 23.38 -4.86 -17.49
C SER A 129 24.51 -5.79 -17.09
N ASN A 130 25.34 -5.39 -16.11
CA ASN A 130 26.40 -6.24 -15.58
C ASN A 130 25.86 -7.50 -14.84
N PHE A 131 24.70 -7.40 -14.24
CA PHE A 131 24.05 -8.54 -13.56
C PHE A 131 23.42 -9.50 -14.58
N SER A 132 22.76 -8.96 -15.60
CA SER A 132 22.17 -9.76 -16.69
C SER A 132 23.22 -10.50 -17.53
N GLU A 133 24.37 -9.87 -17.79
CA GLU A 133 25.49 -10.55 -18.47
C GLU A 133 26.09 -11.67 -17.61
N LYS A 134 26.24 -11.45 -16.29
CA LYS A 134 26.71 -12.50 -15.38
C LYS A 134 25.71 -13.66 -15.25
N PHE A 135 24.41 -13.38 -15.28
CA PHE A 135 23.38 -14.42 -15.26
C PHE A 135 23.38 -15.23 -16.57
N LYS A 136 23.41 -14.57 -17.74
CA LYS A 136 23.52 -15.26 -19.03
C LYS A 136 24.76 -16.12 -19.15
N LYS A 137 25.87 -15.67 -18.57
CA LYS A 137 27.14 -16.40 -18.59
C LYS A 137 27.13 -17.62 -17.68
N ASN A 138 26.36 -17.58 -16.58
CA ASN A 138 26.19 -18.73 -15.66
C ASN A 138 25.11 -19.70 -16.08
N GLU A 139 24.10 -19.26 -16.85
CA GLU A 139 23.05 -20.12 -17.38
C GLU A 139 23.59 -21.17 -18.38
N LEU A 140 24.68 -20.81 -19.08
CA LEU A 140 25.40 -21.72 -19.98
C LEU A 140 26.29 -22.76 -19.26
N VAL A 141 26.45 -22.66 -17.94
CA VAL A 141 27.27 -23.59 -17.14
C VAL A 141 26.38 -24.61 -16.40
N PHE A 142 25.07 -24.41 -16.35
CA PHE A 142 24.12 -25.32 -15.68
C PHE A 142 23.28 -26.18 -16.64
N PHE A 143 23.51 -26.08 -17.92
CA PHE A 143 23.02 -27.01 -18.95
C PHE A 143 24.23 -27.70 -19.63
#